data_f2ab63dfc3645e496860dd09af0f3ceb
#
_entry.id   f2ab63dfc3645e496860dd09af0f3ceb
#
_cell.length_a   1.000
_cell.length_b   1.000
_cell.length_c   1.000
_cell.angle_alpha   90.00
_cell.angle_beta   90.00
_cell.angle_gamma   90.00
#
_symmetry.space_group_name_H-M   'P 1'
#
loop_
_entity.id
_entity.type
_entity.pdbx_description
1 polymer ?
#
loop_
_entity_poly.entity_id
_entity_poly.type
_entity_poly.pdbx_seq_one_letter_code
_entity_poly.pdbx_strand_id
1 'polypeptide(L)'
;MATNYTVVLFSRQHIGNEAGVFNDVEPNVLFVGRAKDFPFDCPGINTAEAAVLMFQSRDVDHQRNILRVNGVDVFGGLPASPARDEWNGNILLVERHHQLKTTGNVLSVEARRSDGGSTGDVDDFILDNVVIMYKTLDVVPQLPTAAGDLGSSLASELIPSITNVQGSGSGANAGDQHNEYVLPTPGQLASWRVVFQSLLAGAWGQAHVQARAISSTYNVVQFFDTPSGRTHYVLMEGVPGLIPPPATHARGETITDPADPTRRGWGTYVFAAQPHRALSFSAPHVGDDLETENQAIEAYLTVGARTLLIAGTDRDQNVADAPCQQSQRPYKEADVSHTAECVFQIAFEEIYASDTSTWHIQFHGSGTCTEDVFLSNGVPNAPTPVQTLAANIVAESTAKAGSGPVINARVFDSTGGCEARGTDNMQMRFASGRPHATVCPDGNGPIGPSRFIHIEQRRTVRRAPTDPDATQGVNRDIVVNGIVATFP
;
A
#
# COMPACT_ATOMS: atom_id res chain seq x y z
N MET A 1 24.08 -17.15 12.25
CA MET A 1 23.77 -15.74 12.54
C MET A 1 23.86 -14.96 11.23
N ALA A 2 22.80 -14.31 10.84
CA ALA A 2 22.78 -13.37 9.72
C ALA A 2 22.87 -11.93 10.25
N THR A 3 23.12 -10.98 9.37
CA THR A 3 22.96 -9.54 9.66
C THR A 3 21.68 -9.09 8.96
N ASN A 4 20.82 -8.40 9.68
CA ASN A 4 19.62 -7.78 9.15
C ASN A 4 19.65 -6.28 9.46
N TYR A 5 18.76 -5.51 8.87
CA TYR A 5 18.60 -4.10 9.16
C TYR A 5 17.14 -3.69 9.18
N THR A 6 16.87 -2.63 9.91
CA THR A 6 15.59 -1.93 9.88
C THR A 6 15.85 -0.46 9.60
N VAL A 7 15.06 0.09 8.74
CA VAL A 7 15.06 1.53 8.52
C VAL A 7 14.12 2.17 9.52
N VAL A 8 14.68 3.05 10.31
CA VAL A 8 13.96 3.80 11.35
C VAL A 8 13.38 5.08 10.77
N LEU A 9 14.10 5.70 9.84
CA LEU A 9 13.71 6.98 9.23
C LEU A 9 14.32 7.11 7.84
N PHE A 10 13.49 7.43 6.83
CA PHE A 10 13.92 7.74 5.46
C PHE A 10 13.68 9.19 5.03
N SER A 11 12.88 9.94 5.77
CA SER A 11 12.56 11.32 5.44
C SER A 11 13.32 12.26 6.34
N ARG A 12 13.77 13.38 5.79
CA ARG A 12 14.46 14.41 6.55
C ARG A 12 13.57 14.99 7.63
N GLN A 13 14.06 14.95 8.87
CA GLN A 13 13.37 15.50 10.03
C GLN A 13 14.22 16.61 10.63
N HIS A 14 13.65 17.79 10.78
CA HIS A 14 14.26 18.91 11.48
C HIS A 14 13.83 18.86 12.96
N ILE A 15 14.82 18.75 13.84
CA ILE A 15 14.66 18.70 15.28
C ILE A 15 15.27 19.96 15.87
N GLY A 16 14.50 20.73 16.65
CA GLY A 16 14.95 22.01 17.17
C GLY A 16 13.80 22.88 17.66
N ASN A 17 14.04 24.20 17.76
CA ASN A 17 13.02 25.15 18.21
C ASN A 17 12.60 26.20 17.16
N GLU A 18 13.29 26.30 16.04
CA GLU A 18 13.02 27.29 15.00
C GLU A 18 12.54 26.66 13.69
N ALA A 19 11.27 26.47 13.50
CA ALA A 19 10.66 25.73 12.40
C ALA A 19 11.09 26.14 10.98
N GLY A 20 11.58 27.36 10.79
CA GLY A 20 11.92 27.91 9.47
C GLY A 20 13.41 27.94 9.13
N VAL A 21 14.28 27.55 10.04
CA VAL A 21 15.74 27.77 9.91
C VAL A 21 16.37 27.09 8.68
N PHE A 22 15.80 25.98 8.23
CA PHE A 22 16.28 25.24 7.07
C PHE A 22 15.47 25.41 5.79
N ASN A 23 14.42 26.23 5.77
CA ASN A 23 13.50 26.34 4.62
C ASN A 23 14.18 26.75 3.30
N ASP A 24 15.22 27.55 3.36
CA ASP A 24 15.93 28.03 2.18
C ASP A 24 16.93 27.01 1.60
N VAL A 25 17.39 26.07 2.42
CA VAL A 25 18.43 25.10 2.05
C VAL A 25 17.88 23.66 1.93
N GLU A 26 16.78 23.36 2.64
CA GLU A 26 16.12 22.04 2.65
C GLU A 26 14.59 22.19 2.65
N PRO A 27 14.00 22.60 1.52
CA PRO A 27 12.57 23.01 1.47
C PRO A 27 11.57 21.89 1.78
N ASN A 28 12.01 20.62 1.75
CA ASN A 28 11.16 19.45 2.01
C ASN A 28 11.40 18.81 3.39
N VAL A 29 12.15 19.47 4.28
CA VAL A 29 12.40 18.97 5.63
C VAL A 29 11.14 19.12 6.49
N LEU A 30 10.80 18.07 7.25
CA LEU A 30 9.66 18.10 8.16
C LEU A 30 10.13 18.55 9.55
N PHE A 31 9.66 19.71 9.99
CA PHE A 31 9.90 20.16 11.37
C PHE A 31 9.05 19.35 12.35
N VAL A 32 9.69 18.74 13.36
CA VAL A 32 9.05 17.85 14.33
C VAL A 32 9.14 18.37 15.79
N GLY A 33 9.71 19.54 15.99
CA GLY A 33 9.91 20.14 17.30
C GLY A 33 11.19 19.70 17.98
N ARG A 34 11.31 20.02 19.27
CA ARG A 34 12.56 19.81 20.06
C ARG A 34 12.90 18.37 20.36
N ALA A 35 11.93 17.49 20.33
CA ALA A 35 12.11 16.06 20.60
C ALA A 35 11.16 15.23 19.76
N LYS A 36 11.65 14.06 19.33
CA LYS A 36 10.85 13.11 18.54
C LYS A 36 11.26 11.69 18.86
N ASP A 37 10.24 10.84 19.00
CA ASP A 37 10.35 9.39 19.10
C ASP A 37 10.06 8.75 17.74
N PHE A 38 10.94 7.84 17.33
CA PHE A 38 10.83 7.05 16.10
C PHE A 38 10.67 5.57 16.48
N PRO A 39 9.47 4.99 16.37
CA PRO A 39 9.27 3.57 16.65
C PRO A 39 9.88 2.70 15.54
N PHE A 40 10.44 1.54 15.92
CA PHE A 40 10.97 0.57 14.96
C PHE A 40 10.98 -0.85 15.54
N ASP A 41 11.11 -1.84 14.67
CA ASP A 41 11.18 -3.25 15.01
C ASP A 41 12.48 -3.88 14.52
N CYS A 42 12.97 -4.90 15.26
CA CYS A 42 14.13 -5.69 14.87
C CYS A 42 13.77 -7.18 14.79
N PRO A 43 13.03 -7.62 13.75
CA PRO A 43 12.57 -8.99 13.66
C PRO A 43 13.69 -10.02 13.74
N GLY A 44 13.54 -11.02 14.60
CA GLY A 44 14.51 -12.10 14.78
C GLY A 44 15.84 -11.71 15.43
N ILE A 45 15.92 -10.54 16.05
CA ILE A 45 17.16 -10.03 16.67
C ILE A 45 17.77 -11.02 17.64
N ASN A 46 19.10 -11.18 17.56
CA ASN A 46 19.91 -11.80 18.62
C ASN A 46 20.27 -10.75 19.66
N THR A 47 19.57 -10.73 20.77
CA THR A 47 19.79 -9.77 21.86
C THR A 47 21.12 -9.96 22.60
N ALA A 48 21.85 -11.05 22.31
CA ALA A 48 23.19 -11.28 22.82
C ALA A 48 24.29 -10.55 22.04
N GLU A 49 23.94 -9.95 20.89
CA GLU A 49 24.87 -9.21 20.05
C GLU A 49 24.58 -7.71 20.08
N ALA A 50 25.59 -6.88 19.79
CA ALA A 50 25.42 -5.46 19.59
C ALA A 50 24.87 -5.17 18.19
N ALA A 51 24.17 -4.06 18.05
CA ALA A 51 23.69 -3.52 16.79
C ALA A 51 24.46 -2.25 16.41
N VAL A 52 24.30 -1.80 15.18
CA VAL A 52 24.92 -0.59 14.65
C VAL A 52 23.82 0.35 14.20
N LEU A 53 23.83 1.57 14.71
CA LEU A 53 22.97 2.67 14.28
C LEU A 53 23.74 3.51 13.27
N MET A 54 23.19 3.67 12.07
CA MET A 54 23.75 4.48 11.00
C MET A 54 22.75 5.60 10.65
N PHE A 55 23.23 6.81 10.46
CA PHE A 55 22.37 7.93 10.07
C PHE A 55 23.17 9.06 9.43
N GLN A 56 22.47 9.94 8.74
CA GLN A 56 23.01 11.23 8.29
C GLN A 56 22.46 12.34 9.19
N SER A 57 23.31 13.31 9.48
CA SER A 57 22.92 14.53 10.19
C SER A 57 23.52 15.76 9.52
N ARG A 58 22.86 16.89 9.71
CA ARG A 58 23.31 18.19 9.22
C ARG A 58 23.15 19.24 10.31
N ASP A 59 24.14 20.11 10.43
CA ASP A 59 24.16 21.28 11.32
C ASP A 59 23.97 20.95 12.81
N VAL A 60 24.59 19.89 13.28
CA VAL A 60 24.63 19.57 14.71
C VAL A 60 25.76 20.38 15.34
N ASP A 61 25.42 21.40 16.14
CA ASP A 61 26.38 22.35 16.70
C ASP A 61 27.23 21.75 17.84
N HIS A 62 26.68 20.77 18.58
CA HIS A 62 27.38 20.20 19.75
C HIS A 62 26.87 18.81 20.15
N GLN A 63 27.68 18.07 20.94
CA GLN A 63 27.39 16.70 21.39
C GLN A 63 26.45 16.62 22.61
N ARG A 64 25.71 17.69 22.97
CA ARG A 64 24.78 17.68 24.10
C ARG A 64 23.38 17.21 23.71
N ASN A 65 23.10 17.15 22.42
CA ASN A 65 21.86 16.58 21.89
C ASN A 65 21.72 15.12 22.30
N ILE A 66 20.52 14.73 22.63
CA ILE A 66 20.24 13.37 23.13
C ILE A 66 19.90 12.46 21.98
N LEU A 67 20.49 11.28 22.00
CA LEU A 67 20.16 10.14 21.17
C LEU A 67 20.02 8.91 22.05
N ARG A 68 18.82 8.34 22.14
CA ARG A 68 18.49 7.18 22.98
C ARG A 68 17.86 6.06 22.18
N VAL A 69 18.18 4.84 22.56
CA VAL A 69 17.46 3.65 22.13
C VAL A 69 16.81 3.02 23.35
N ASN A 70 15.50 2.82 23.29
CA ASN A 70 14.69 2.28 24.40
C ASN A 70 14.92 3.00 25.75
N GLY A 71 15.09 4.32 25.69
CA GLY A 71 15.32 5.18 26.87
C GLY A 71 16.75 5.18 27.40
N VAL A 72 17.69 4.44 26.79
CA VAL A 72 19.09 4.37 27.18
C VAL A 72 19.94 5.20 26.21
N ASP A 73 20.82 6.07 26.73
CA ASP A 73 21.68 6.93 25.93
C ASP A 73 22.63 6.09 25.06
N VAL A 74 22.69 6.41 23.76
CA VAL A 74 23.68 5.82 22.86
C VAL A 74 25.02 6.47 23.12
N PHE A 75 26.05 5.65 23.32
CA PHE A 75 27.40 6.16 23.63
C PHE A 75 27.91 7.06 22.51
N GLY A 76 28.40 8.22 22.90
CA GLY A 76 28.86 9.26 21.96
C GLY A 76 27.78 10.29 21.61
N GLY A 77 26.50 10.00 21.92
CA GLY A 77 25.38 10.91 21.62
C GLY A 77 25.19 11.19 20.14
N LEU A 78 24.58 12.32 19.80
CA LEU A 78 24.54 12.83 18.44
C LEU A 78 25.87 13.57 18.15
N PRO A 79 26.71 13.07 17.23
CA PRO A 79 28.01 13.71 16.94
C PRO A 79 27.81 15.11 16.37
N ALA A 80 28.61 16.07 16.84
CA ALA A 80 28.63 17.40 16.24
C ALA A 80 29.11 17.34 14.77
N SER A 81 28.52 18.16 13.93
CA SER A 81 28.92 18.29 12.53
C SER A 81 30.36 18.83 12.45
N PRO A 82 31.23 18.27 11.59
CA PRO A 82 32.61 18.74 11.43
C PRO A 82 32.68 20.12 10.81
N ALA A 83 31.69 20.50 10.01
CA ALA A 83 31.50 21.81 9.47
C ALA A 83 30.03 22.22 9.48
N ARG A 84 29.77 23.50 9.59
CA ARG A 84 28.41 24.05 9.56
C ARG A 84 27.82 23.86 8.17
N ASP A 85 26.53 23.59 8.12
CA ASP A 85 25.75 23.40 6.88
C ASP A 85 26.17 22.20 6.01
N GLU A 86 26.97 21.27 6.51
CA GLU A 86 27.38 20.06 5.79
C GLU A 86 26.69 18.81 6.32
N TRP A 87 26.40 17.88 5.39
CA TRP A 87 25.93 16.56 5.73
C TRP A 87 27.04 15.68 6.29
N ASN A 88 26.76 15.01 7.41
CA ASN A 88 27.70 14.11 8.06
C ASN A 88 27.08 12.70 8.17
N GLY A 89 27.87 11.69 7.81
CA GLY A 89 27.50 10.28 7.98
C GLY A 89 28.00 9.77 9.34
N ASN A 90 27.11 9.21 10.16
CA ASN A 90 27.39 8.76 11.51
C ASN A 90 27.18 7.27 11.66
N ILE A 91 28.04 6.61 12.43
CA ILE A 91 27.95 5.19 12.78
C ILE A 91 28.18 5.07 14.29
N LEU A 92 27.18 4.57 15.01
CA LEU A 92 27.22 4.41 16.46
C LEU A 92 26.90 2.96 16.85
N LEU A 93 27.47 2.52 17.97
CA LEU A 93 27.21 1.20 18.52
C LEU A 93 25.98 1.23 19.43
N VAL A 94 25.04 0.36 19.17
CA VAL A 94 23.90 0.08 20.05
C VAL A 94 24.20 -1.21 20.80
N GLU A 95 24.67 -1.07 22.03
CA GLU A 95 25.12 -2.18 22.86
C GLU A 95 23.94 -2.98 23.47
N ARG A 96 24.23 -4.14 24.06
CA ARG A 96 23.23 -5.05 24.63
C ARG A 96 22.37 -4.41 25.72
N HIS A 97 22.88 -3.46 26.47
CA HIS A 97 22.15 -2.78 27.55
C HIS A 97 21.01 -1.87 27.04
N HIS A 98 20.96 -1.55 25.73
CA HIS A 98 19.83 -0.86 25.11
C HIS A 98 18.60 -1.76 24.93
N GLN A 99 18.73 -3.07 25.21
CA GLN A 99 17.63 -4.05 25.23
C GLN A 99 16.76 -4.01 23.97
N LEU A 100 17.40 -4.09 22.81
CA LEU A 100 16.65 -4.19 21.55
C LEU A 100 15.73 -5.42 21.58
N LYS A 101 14.52 -5.23 21.04
CA LYS A 101 13.44 -6.21 21.01
C LYS A 101 13.07 -6.52 19.57
N THR A 102 12.37 -7.64 19.38
CA THR A 102 11.80 -7.98 18.07
C THR A 102 10.81 -6.93 17.59
N THR A 103 10.04 -6.33 18.51
CA THR A 103 9.06 -5.27 18.21
C THR A 103 9.04 -4.20 19.30
N GLY A 104 8.56 -3.02 18.95
CA GLY A 104 8.31 -1.93 19.91
C GLY A 104 9.58 -1.28 20.46
N ASN A 105 10.63 -1.17 19.65
CA ASN A 105 11.78 -0.33 19.98
C ASN A 105 11.46 1.14 19.66
N VAL A 106 12.18 2.02 20.33
CA VAL A 106 12.05 3.47 20.14
C VAL A 106 13.44 4.09 20.05
N LEU A 107 13.69 4.86 19.00
CA LEU A 107 14.80 5.80 18.91
C LEU A 107 14.28 7.18 19.30
N SER A 108 14.77 7.74 20.41
CA SER A 108 14.42 9.08 20.87
C SER A 108 15.55 10.05 20.55
N VAL A 109 15.20 11.18 19.95
CA VAL A 109 16.14 12.25 19.61
C VAL A 109 15.62 13.54 20.24
N GLU A 110 16.49 14.30 20.90
CA GLU A 110 16.12 15.57 21.55
C GLU A 110 17.22 16.61 21.38
N ALA A 111 16.83 17.78 20.87
CA ALA A 111 17.69 18.94 20.78
C ALA A 111 17.91 19.58 22.16
N ARG A 112 19.13 19.90 22.47
CA ARG A 112 19.57 20.52 23.72
C ARG A 112 20.35 21.80 23.45
N ARG A 113 20.52 22.59 24.48
CA ARG A 113 21.44 23.74 24.50
C ARG A 113 22.88 23.24 24.68
N SER A 114 23.84 24.07 24.37
CA SER A 114 25.27 23.80 24.60
C SER A 114 25.63 23.50 26.08
N ASP A 115 24.82 24.00 27.03
CA ASP A 115 24.94 23.70 28.45
C ASP A 115 24.18 22.42 28.88
N GLY A 116 23.47 21.78 27.96
CA GLY A 116 22.65 20.58 28.21
C GLY A 116 21.18 20.88 28.61
N GLY A 117 20.79 22.15 28.68
CA GLY A 117 19.40 22.55 28.97
C GLY A 117 18.43 22.17 27.85
N SER A 118 17.16 21.89 28.20
CA SER A 118 16.09 21.49 27.26
C SER A 118 15.12 22.62 26.90
N THR A 119 15.32 23.81 27.46
CA THR A 119 14.43 24.97 27.28
C THR A 119 15.21 26.19 26.78
N GLY A 120 14.53 27.10 26.10
CA GLY A 120 15.17 28.26 25.48
C GLY A 120 15.65 27.94 24.06
N ASP A 121 16.75 28.55 23.67
CA ASP A 121 17.39 28.38 22.38
C ASP A 121 18.21 27.09 22.39
N VAL A 122 17.66 26.01 21.85
CA VAL A 122 18.30 24.71 21.70
C VAL A 122 18.87 24.58 20.29
N ASP A 123 19.70 23.59 20.07
CA ASP A 123 20.24 23.27 18.75
C ASP A 123 19.14 22.98 17.73
N ASP A 124 19.35 23.37 16.48
CA ASP A 124 18.48 23.07 15.36
C ASP A 124 19.30 22.25 14.33
N PHE A 125 18.88 21.03 14.05
CA PHE A 125 19.60 20.13 13.16
C PHE A 125 18.64 19.23 12.36
N ILE A 126 19.17 18.68 11.25
CA ILE A 126 18.43 17.72 10.43
C ILE A 126 18.98 16.31 10.65
N LEU A 127 18.06 15.35 10.74
CA LEU A 127 18.34 13.92 10.76
C LEU A 127 17.73 13.26 9.53
N ASP A 128 18.48 12.34 8.89
CA ASP A 128 18.05 11.61 7.67
C ASP A 128 18.64 10.21 7.63
N ASN A 129 18.02 9.32 6.84
CA ASN A 129 18.52 7.98 6.53
C ASN A 129 18.94 7.16 7.76
N VAL A 130 18.07 7.10 8.78
CA VAL A 130 18.38 6.38 10.01
C VAL A 130 18.11 4.89 9.84
N VAL A 131 19.16 4.08 9.96
CA VAL A 131 19.13 2.63 9.81
C VAL A 131 19.76 1.97 11.03
N ILE A 132 19.15 0.91 11.54
CA ILE A 132 19.75 0.03 12.54
C ILE A 132 20.07 -1.33 11.91
N MET A 133 21.34 -1.74 12.00
CA MET A 133 21.82 -3.06 11.57
C MET A 133 22.05 -3.93 12.80
N TYR A 134 21.54 -5.15 12.80
CA TYR A 134 21.62 -6.06 13.93
C TYR A 134 21.85 -7.52 13.50
N LYS A 135 22.32 -8.34 14.42
CA LYS A 135 22.47 -9.78 14.22
C LYS A 135 21.17 -10.51 14.58
N THR A 136 20.88 -11.57 13.82
CA THR A 136 19.72 -12.43 14.05
C THR A 136 20.16 -13.81 14.56
N LEU A 137 19.31 -14.45 15.37
CA LEU A 137 19.53 -15.82 15.83
C LEU A 137 19.43 -16.83 14.70
N ASP A 138 18.44 -16.61 13.83
CA ASP A 138 18.21 -17.44 12.66
C ASP A 138 18.69 -16.73 11.38
N VAL A 139 18.86 -17.50 10.32
CA VAL A 139 19.00 -16.93 8.98
C VAL A 139 17.64 -16.34 8.64
N VAL A 140 17.44 -15.03 8.92
CA VAL A 140 16.31 -14.31 8.35
C VAL A 140 16.57 -14.32 6.83
N PRO A 141 15.70 -14.93 6.05
CA PRO A 141 15.86 -14.90 4.61
C PRO A 141 15.97 -13.43 4.18
N GLN A 142 17.06 -13.07 3.51
CA GLN A 142 17.13 -11.76 2.89
C GLN A 142 15.98 -11.66 1.91
N LEU A 143 15.14 -10.67 2.09
CA LEU A 143 14.13 -10.36 1.08
C LEU A 143 14.84 -9.99 -0.21
N PRO A 144 14.36 -10.45 -1.36
CA PRO A 144 14.79 -9.88 -2.60
C PRO A 144 14.52 -8.37 -2.52
N THR A 145 15.57 -7.60 -2.64
CA THR A 145 15.45 -6.18 -2.94
C THR A 145 15.16 -6.06 -4.42
N ALA A 146 14.34 -5.10 -4.84
CA ALA A 146 14.22 -4.80 -6.25
C ALA A 146 15.62 -4.58 -6.82
N ALA A 147 16.03 -5.50 -7.70
CA ALA A 147 17.30 -5.37 -8.41
C ALA A 147 17.07 -4.35 -9.51
N GLY A 148 17.21 -3.15 -9.21
CA GLY A 148 17.07 -2.04 -10.11
C GLY A 148 17.48 -0.79 -9.36
N ASP A 149 17.89 0.16 -10.10
CA ASP A 149 18.17 1.48 -9.61
C ASP A 149 17.06 1.87 -8.62
N LEU A 150 17.45 2.13 -7.38
CA LEU A 150 16.55 2.59 -6.31
C LEU A 150 15.80 3.90 -6.68
N GLY A 151 15.88 4.32 -7.93
CA GLY A 151 15.24 5.46 -8.55
C GLY A 151 13.90 5.16 -9.23
N SER A 152 13.46 3.91 -9.34
CA SER A 152 12.15 3.61 -9.94
C SER A 152 11.03 3.83 -8.94
N SER A 153 9.91 4.38 -9.43
CA SER A 153 8.72 4.53 -8.61
C SER A 153 7.99 3.19 -8.48
N LEU A 154 7.31 2.97 -7.34
CA LEU A 154 6.47 1.80 -7.15
C LEU A 154 5.42 1.67 -8.28
N ALA A 155 4.87 2.78 -8.74
CA ALA A 155 3.93 2.79 -9.87
C ALA A 155 4.56 2.26 -11.16
N SER A 156 5.79 2.66 -11.49
CA SER A 156 6.48 2.21 -12.70
C SER A 156 6.83 0.72 -12.68
N GLU A 157 7.00 0.13 -11.50
CA GLU A 157 7.30 -1.30 -11.34
C GLU A 157 6.03 -2.17 -11.28
N LEU A 158 4.98 -1.70 -10.59
CA LEU A 158 3.74 -2.46 -10.45
C LEU A 158 2.90 -2.47 -11.73
N ILE A 159 2.78 -1.33 -12.43
CA ILE A 159 1.97 -1.23 -13.64
C ILE A 159 2.37 -2.27 -14.70
N PRO A 160 3.66 -2.43 -15.07
CA PRO A 160 4.06 -3.47 -16.00
C PRO A 160 3.77 -4.88 -15.49
N SER A 161 3.90 -5.15 -14.20
CA SER A 161 3.63 -6.49 -13.65
C SER A 161 2.15 -6.88 -13.71
N ILE A 162 1.25 -5.89 -13.62
CA ILE A 162 -0.19 -6.08 -13.70
C ILE A 162 -0.63 -6.22 -15.16
N THR A 163 -0.14 -5.35 -16.04
CA THR A 163 -0.52 -5.36 -17.47
C THR A 163 -0.08 -6.62 -18.19
N ASN A 164 0.93 -7.34 -17.67
CA ASN A 164 1.41 -8.60 -18.21
C ASN A 164 0.42 -9.78 -18.03
N VAL A 165 -0.62 -9.60 -17.24
CA VAL A 165 -1.63 -10.62 -16.96
C VAL A 165 -2.95 -10.27 -17.65
N GLN A 166 -2.94 -9.29 -18.53
CA GLN A 166 -4.11 -8.88 -19.29
C GLN A 166 -4.45 -9.93 -20.35
N GLY A 167 -5.53 -10.65 -20.11
CA GLY A 167 -6.38 -11.11 -21.19
C GLY A 167 -6.90 -9.90 -21.95
N SER A 168 -7.10 -10.05 -23.22
CA SER A 168 -7.56 -9.02 -24.14
C SER A 168 -8.80 -8.28 -23.61
N GLY A 169 -8.72 -6.98 -23.53
CA GLY A 169 -9.65 -6.03 -22.95
C GLY A 169 -11.15 -6.24 -23.16
N SER A 170 -11.92 -5.48 -22.43
CA SER A 170 -13.38 -5.43 -22.37
C SER A 170 -14.08 -5.79 -23.68
N GLY A 171 -14.78 -6.91 -23.70
CA GLY A 171 -15.46 -7.43 -24.86
C GLY A 171 -14.78 -8.65 -25.47
N ALA A 172 -13.92 -9.35 -24.74
CA ALA A 172 -13.43 -10.66 -25.12
C ALA A 172 -14.63 -11.58 -25.40
N ASN A 173 -14.73 -12.04 -26.63
CA ASN A 173 -15.65 -13.12 -26.96
C ASN A 173 -15.22 -14.36 -26.16
N ALA A 174 -16.15 -15.22 -25.84
CA ALA A 174 -15.91 -16.47 -25.07
C ALA A 174 -14.79 -17.40 -25.61
N GLY A 175 -14.07 -17.00 -26.65
CA GLY A 175 -12.93 -17.69 -27.24
C GLY A 175 -11.54 -17.20 -26.78
N ASP A 176 -11.47 -16.09 -26.03
CA ASP A 176 -10.19 -15.47 -25.62
C ASP A 176 -9.79 -15.79 -24.18
N GLN A 177 -10.40 -16.79 -23.56
CA GLN A 177 -10.13 -17.21 -22.20
C GLN A 177 -8.91 -18.14 -22.18
N HIS A 178 -7.87 -17.75 -21.46
CA HIS A 178 -6.57 -18.44 -21.47
C HIS A 178 -6.31 -19.33 -20.25
N ASN A 179 -7.24 -19.40 -19.25
CA ASN A 179 -7.09 -20.17 -18.01
C ASN A 179 -5.79 -19.86 -17.22
N GLU A 180 -5.44 -18.58 -17.16
CA GLU A 180 -4.21 -18.15 -16.46
C GLU A 180 -4.40 -17.99 -14.94
N TYR A 181 -5.64 -18.05 -14.47
CA TYR A 181 -5.94 -18.06 -13.05
C TYR A 181 -6.04 -19.51 -12.53
N VAL A 182 -5.35 -19.81 -11.45
CA VAL A 182 -5.42 -21.11 -10.80
C VAL A 182 -6.18 -20.97 -9.50
N LEU A 183 -7.38 -21.60 -9.40
CA LEU A 183 -8.15 -21.56 -8.17
C LEU A 183 -7.32 -22.18 -7.02
N PRO A 184 -7.07 -21.45 -5.91
CA PRO A 184 -6.30 -21.98 -4.81
C PRO A 184 -7.09 -23.08 -4.07
N THR A 185 -6.41 -24.11 -3.62
CA THR A 185 -7.03 -25.13 -2.77
C THR A 185 -7.34 -24.58 -1.37
N PRO A 186 -8.28 -25.17 -0.62
CA PRO A 186 -8.57 -24.75 0.75
C PRO A 186 -7.33 -24.74 1.67
N GLY A 187 -6.42 -25.72 1.48
CA GLY A 187 -5.15 -25.77 2.22
C GLY A 187 -4.20 -24.62 1.88
N GLN A 188 -4.17 -24.22 0.60
CA GLN A 188 -3.40 -23.04 0.18
C GLN A 188 -4.01 -21.74 0.73
N LEU A 189 -5.35 -21.60 0.73
CA LEU A 189 -6.01 -20.45 1.33
C LEU A 189 -5.72 -20.32 2.83
N ALA A 190 -5.75 -21.44 3.57
CA ALA A 190 -5.35 -21.45 4.98
C ALA A 190 -3.88 -21.02 5.17
N SER A 191 -2.99 -21.47 4.29
CA SER A 191 -1.58 -21.09 4.31
C SER A 191 -1.38 -19.61 3.95
N TRP A 192 -2.10 -19.10 2.96
CA TRP A 192 -2.09 -17.68 2.61
C TRP A 192 -2.56 -16.79 3.75
N ARG A 193 -3.55 -17.22 4.54
CA ARG A 193 -3.98 -16.50 5.75
C ARG A 193 -2.82 -16.27 6.72
N VAL A 194 -1.98 -17.28 6.93
CA VAL A 194 -0.78 -17.18 7.77
C VAL A 194 0.26 -16.22 7.16
N VAL A 195 0.41 -16.21 5.83
CA VAL A 195 1.29 -15.24 5.15
C VAL A 195 0.83 -13.81 5.42
N PHE A 196 -0.46 -13.51 5.23
CA PHE A 196 -1.00 -12.16 5.48
C PHE A 196 -0.90 -11.75 6.94
N GLN A 197 -1.14 -12.65 7.88
CA GLN A 197 -0.91 -12.40 9.31
C GLN A 197 0.55 -12.06 9.60
N SER A 198 1.50 -12.76 8.97
CA SER A 198 2.94 -12.46 9.09
C SER A 198 3.30 -11.10 8.50
N LEU A 199 2.73 -10.73 7.32
CA LEU A 199 2.90 -9.40 6.72
C LEU A 199 2.36 -8.29 7.62
N LEU A 200 1.18 -8.47 8.18
CA LEU A 200 0.54 -7.50 9.08
C LEU A 200 1.28 -7.35 10.41
N ALA A 201 1.96 -8.40 10.85
CA ALA A 201 2.85 -8.38 12.02
C ALA A 201 4.26 -7.82 11.73
N GLY A 202 4.55 -7.41 10.48
CA GLY A 202 5.89 -6.94 10.09
C GLY A 202 6.95 -8.04 9.98
N ALA A 203 6.55 -9.32 10.02
CA ALA A 203 7.43 -10.46 9.89
C ALA A 203 7.75 -10.80 8.42
N TRP A 204 8.27 -9.81 7.68
CA TRP A 204 8.43 -9.82 6.22
C TRP A 204 9.21 -11.03 5.69
N GLY A 205 10.35 -11.36 6.32
CA GLY A 205 11.16 -12.50 5.94
C GLY A 205 10.45 -13.85 6.16
N GLN A 206 9.68 -13.98 7.24
CA GLN A 206 8.85 -15.16 7.48
C GLN A 206 7.75 -15.28 6.43
N ALA A 207 7.06 -14.18 6.13
CA ALA A 207 6.05 -14.14 5.08
C ALA A 207 6.60 -14.54 3.71
N HIS A 208 7.84 -14.12 3.37
CA HIS A 208 8.52 -14.52 2.14
C HIS A 208 8.71 -16.03 2.06
N VAL A 209 9.24 -16.65 3.12
CA VAL A 209 9.45 -18.12 3.16
C VAL A 209 8.11 -18.85 3.06
N GLN A 210 7.10 -18.40 3.78
CA GLN A 210 5.77 -19.00 3.76
C GLN A 210 5.11 -18.88 2.38
N ALA A 211 5.18 -17.72 1.74
CA ALA A 211 4.64 -17.52 0.38
C ALA A 211 5.31 -18.44 -0.64
N ARG A 212 6.63 -18.54 -0.61
CA ARG A 212 7.40 -19.44 -1.48
C ARG A 212 7.11 -20.92 -1.24
N ALA A 213 6.74 -21.30 -0.02
CA ALA A 213 6.31 -22.68 0.28
C ALA A 213 4.95 -23.02 -0.35
N ILE A 214 4.08 -22.03 -0.58
CA ILE A 214 2.79 -22.19 -1.27
C ILE A 214 2.99 -22.17 -2.79
N SER A 215 3.77 -21.23 -3.29
CA SER A 215 4.14 -21.10 -4.70
C SER A 215 5.53 -20.50 -4.83
N SER A 216 6.41 -21.21 -5.56
CA SER A 216 7.79 -20.78 -5.76
C SER A 216 7.95 -19.47 -6.52
N THR A 217 6.90 -19.02 -7.20
CA THR A 217 6.86 -17.75 -7.95
C THR A 217 6.54 -16.54 -7.08
N TYR A 218 5.91 -16.73 -5.90
CA TYR A 218 5.56 -15.65 -5.01
C TYR A 218 6.73 -15.21 -4.12
N ASN A 219 6.96 -13.91 -4.08
CA ASN A 219 8.01 -13.29 -3.30
C ASN A 219 7.47 -12.11 -2.48
N VAL A 220 8.01 -11.90 -1.28
CA VAL A 220 7.91 -10.61 -0.61
C VAL A 220 9.15 -9.81 -0.97
N VAL A 221 8.96 -8.65 -1.59
CA VAL A 221 10.03 -7.78 -2.06
C VAL A 221 10.03 -6.51 -1.22
N GLN A 222 11.19 -6.13 -0.71
CA GLN A 222 11.34 -4.80 -0.11
C GLN A 222 11.58 -3.81 -1.24
N PHE A 223 10.72 -2.80 -1.35
CA PHE A 223 10.78 -1.80 -2.40
C PHE A 223 10.87 -0.40 -1.77
N PHE A 224 11.86 0.37 -2.17
CA PHE A 224 11.98 1.77 -1.82
C PHE A 224 11.47 2.65 -2.96
N ASP A 225 10.38 3.38 -2.72
CA ASP A 225 9.80 4.30 -3.67
C ASP A 225 10.46 5.67 -3.56
N THR A 226 11.39 5.96 -4.45
CA THR A 226 12.18 7.19 -4.43
C THR A 226 11.34 8.48 -4.47
N PRO A 227 10.28 8.58 -5.31
CA PRO A 227 9.48 9.81 -5.34
C PRO A 227 8.76 10.12 -4.03
N SER A 228 8.29 9.10 -3.31
CA SER A 228 7.63 9.30 -2.02
C SER A 228 8.58 9.21 -0.82
N GLY A 229 9.82 8.74 -1.04
CA GLY A 229 10.80 8.48 0.02
C GLY A 229 10.38 7.37 0.99
N ARG A 230 9.54 6.42 0.56
CA ARG A 230 8.92 5.41 1.44
C ARG A 230 9.34 4.00 1.09
N THR A 231 9.43 3.15 2.11
CA THR A 231 9.60 1.70 1.93
C THR A 231 8.26 1.00 1.92
N HIS A 232 8.11 0.09 0.97
CA HIS A 232 6.98 -0.79 0.83
C HIS A 232 7.44 -2.24 0.84
N TYR A 233 6.59 -3.14 1.31
CA TYR A 233 6.78 -4.58 1.18
C TYR A 233 5.73 -5.11 0.22
N VAL A 234 6.17 -5.67 -0.89
CA VAL A 234 5.31 -6.08 -2.00
C VAL A 234 5.31 -7.61 -2.06
N LEU A 235 4.18 -8.22 -1.74
CA LEU A 235 3.93 -9.62 -2.02
C LEU A 235 3.41 -9.74 -3.45
N MET A 236 4.17 -10.37 -4.33
CA MET A 236 3.84 -10.46 -5.74
C MET A 236 4.36 -11.74 -6.39
N GLU A 237 3.80 -12.09 -7.51
CA GLU A 237 4.28 -13.15 -8.39
C GLU A 237 5.45 -12.62 -9.22
N GLY A 238 6.63 -13.22 -9.07
CA GLY A 238 7.88 -12.72 -9.65
C GLY A 238 8.60 -11.69 -8.79
N VAL A 239 9.56 -10.98 -9.35
CA VAL A 239 10.36 -9.93 -8.70
C VAL A 239 10.37 -8.71 -9.62
N PRO A 240 10.12 -7.48 -9.11
CA PRO A 240 10.19 -6.26 -9.90
C PRO A 240 11.51 -6.14 -10.65
N GLY A 241 11.48 -5.71 -11.91
CA GLY A 241 12.66 -5.59 -12.77
C GLY A 241 13.24 -6.91 -13.27
N LEU A 242 12.81 -8.07 -12.74
CA LEU A 242 13.17 -9.39 -13.22
C LEU A 242 12.03 -10.08 -14.00
N ILE A 243 10.87 -9.47 -14.03
CA ILE A 243 9.78 -9.91 -14.92
C ILE A 243 10.19 -9.43 -16.32
N PRO A 244 10.46 -10.34 -17.26
CA PRO A 244 10.69 -9.89 -18.63
C PRO A 244 9.47 -9.10 -19.08
N PRO A 245 9.66 -8.00 -19.84
CA PRO A 245 8.53 -7.30 -20.43
C PRO A 245 7.69 -8.32 -21.19
N PRO A 246 6.37 -8.19 -21.25
CA PRO A 246 5.53 -9.14 -21.95
C PRO A 246 6.07 -9.23 -23.36
N ALA A 247 6.32 -10.43 -23.82
CA ALA A 247 6.37 -10.67 -25.24
C ALA A 247 5.04 -10.11 -25.76
N THR A 248 5.11 -9.19 -26.72
CA THR A 248 3.93 -8.64 -27.37
C THR A 248 3.19 -9.79 -28.04
N HIS A 249 2.24 -10.37 -27.33
CA HIS A 249 1.47 -11.48 -27.84
C HIS A 249 0.46 -10.95 -28.86
N ALA A 250 0.49 -11.52 -30.02
CA ALA A 250 -0.57 -11.30 -31.00
C ALA A 250 -1.87 -11.89 -30.43
N ARG A 251 -2.99 -11.19 -30.66
CA ARG A 251 -4.33 -11.61 -30.23
C ARG A 251 -4.57 -13.08 -30.68
N GLY A 252 -4.79 -13.98 -29.73
CA GLY A 252 -5.06 -15.39 -29.99
C GLY A 252 -3.88 -16.36 -29.76
N GLU A 253 -2.73 -15.90 -29.29
CA GLU A 253 -1.65 -16.79 -28.83
C GLU A 253 -1.90 -17.25 -27.40
N THR A 254 -1.88 -18.56 -27.19
CA THR A 254 -1.89 -19.16 -25.87
C THR A 254 -0.58 -18.80 -25.18
N ILE A 255 -0.64 -17.94 -24.17
CA ILE A 255 0.53 -17.58 -23.36
C ILE A 255 0.80 -18.73 -22.40
N THR A 256 1.35 -19.80 -22.90
CA THR A 256 2.21 -20.63 -22.07
C THR A 256 3.57 -19.97 -22.12
N ASP A 257 3.90 -19.17 -21.09
CA ASP A 257 5.31 -18.84 -20.87
C ASP A 257 6.02 -20.17 -20.63
N PRO A 258 6.82 -20.68 -21.61
CA PRO A 258 7.54 -21.92 -21.40
C PRO A 258 8.57 -21.79 -20.27
N ALA A 259 8.85 -20.57 -19.79
CA ALA A 259 9.75 -20.29 -18.69
C ALA A 259 9.08 -20.38 -17.31
N ASP A 260 7.73 -20.23 -17.18
CA ASP A 260 7.04 -20.40 -15.90
C ASP A 260 5.61 -20.95 -16.01
N PRO A 261 5.47 -22.31 -16.13
CA PRO A 261 4.16 -22.96 -16.12
C PRO A 261 3.46 -22.88 -14.74
N THR A 262 4.04 -22.19 -13.77
CA THR A 262 3.56 -22.17 -12.38
C THR A 262 2.90 -20.86 -11.99
N ARG A 263 2.70 -19.93 -12.93
CA ARG A 263 2.00 -18.67 -12.71
C ARG A 263 0.57 -18.92 -12.22
N ARG A 264 0.14 -18.19 -11.19
CA ARG A 264 -1.12 -18.45 -10.47
C ARG A 264 -2.15 -17.35 -10.63
N GLY A 265 -1.73 -16.12 -10.90
CA GLY A 265 -2.63 -14.99 -11.05
C GLY A 265 -3.33 -14.54 -9.76
N TRP A 266 -2.75 -14.82 -8.59
CA TRP A 266 -3.41 -14.57 -7.30
C TRP A 266 -3.31 -13.12 -6.80
N GLY A 267 -2.65 -12.23 -7.54
CA GLY A 267 -2.61 -10.80 -7.25
C GLY A 267 -1.32 -10.31 -6.62
N THR A 268 -1.30 -8.99 -6.45
CA THR A 268 -0.19 -8.24 -5.84
C THR A 268 -0.70 -7.46 -4.65
N TYR A 269 0.04 -7.51 -3.54
CA TYR A 269 -0.34 -6.94 -2.26
C TYR A 269 0.79 -6.08 -1.72
N VAL A 270 0.51 -4.80 -1.47
CA VAL A 270 1.51 -3.84 -1.01
C VAL A 270 1.20 -3.42 0.41
N PHE A 271 2.22 -3.40 1.26
CA PHE A 271 2.15 -2.97 2.65
C PHE A 271 3.14 -1.83 2.87
N ALA A 272 2.67 -0.70 3.35
CA ALA A 272 3.55 0.39 3.73
C ALA A 272 4.32 0.03 5.02
N ALA A 273 5.64 0.24 5.02
CA ALA A 273 6.43 0.08 6.25
C ALA A 273 5.96 1.06 7.33
N GLN A 274 5.58 2.26 6.92
CA GLN A 274 5.08 3.33 7.79
C GLN A 274 3.90 4.04 7.10
N PRO A 275 2.66 3.60 7.33
CA PRO A 275 1.50 4.24 6.76
C PRO A 275 1.24 5.61 7.41
N HIS A 276 0.84 6.59 6.60
CA HIS A 276 0.45 7.91 7.08
C HIS A 276 -1.03 7.98 7.45
N ARG A 277 -1.84 7.16 6.79
CA ARG A 277 -3.30 7.17 6.97
C ARG A 277 -3.85 5.75 7.10
N ALA A 278 -4.89 5.61 7.91
CA ALA A 278 -5.61 4.37 8.08
C ALA A 278 -6.54 4.10 6.89
N LEU A 279 -5.94 3.94 5.71
CA LEU A 279 -6.62 3.63 4.46
C LEU A 279 -6.02 2.39 3.80
N SER A 280 -6.87 1.65 3.12
CA SER A 280 -6.52 0.53 2.25
C SER A 280 -7.21 0.72 0.90
N PHE A 281 -6.51 0.44 -0.19
CA PHE A 281 -7.05 0.54 -1.54
C PHE A 281 -7.07 -0.82 -2.21
N SER A 282 -8.01 -0.99 -3.16
CA SER A 282 -8.03 -2.19 -3.98
C SER A 282 -8.58 -1.96 -5.38
N ALA A 283 -8.07 -2.73 -6.35
CA ALA A 283 -8.53 -2.82 -7.73
C ALA A 283 -8.71 -4.31 -8.11
N PRO A 284 -9.94 -4.83 -8.08
CA PRO A 284 -10.18 -6.26 -8.28
C PRO A 284 -10.34 -6.66 -9.76
N HIS A 285 -10.64 -5.72 -10.65
CA HIS A 285 -10.95 -5.98 -12.05
C HIS A 285 -9.94 -5.36 -13.00
N VAL A 286 -8.66 -5.71 -12.79
CA VAL A 286 -7.57 -5.26 -13.66
C VAL A 286 -7.82 -5.68 -15.11
N GLY A 287 -7.55 -4.78 -16.05
CA GLY A 287 -7.73 -5.06 -17.49
C GLY A 287 -9.19 -4.91 -17.99
N ASP A 288 -10.20 -5.24 -17.19
CA ASP A 288 -11.62 -5.04 -17.54
C ASP A 288 -12.08 -3.63 -17.15
N ASP A 289 -11.88 -3.25 -15.91
CA ASP A 289 -12.16 -1.90 -15.39
C ASP A 289 -10.98 -0.95 -15.68
N LEU A 290 -10.61 -0.77 -16.94
CA LEU A 290 -9.42 -0.05 -17.41
C LEU A 290 -9.04 1.15 -16.54
N GLU A 291 -7.76 1.28 -16.16
CA GLU A 291 -7.13 2.35 -15.36
C GLU A 291 -7.47 2.33 -13.86
N THR A 292 -8.28 1.39 -13.34
CA THR A 292 -8.56 1.31 -11.90
C THR A 292 -7.34 0.92 -11.10
N GLU A 293 -6.48 0.05 -11.62
CA GLU A 293 -5.21 -0.33 -11.02
C GLU A 293 -4.26 0.86 -10.92
N ASN A 294 -4.15 1.66 -11.98
CA ASN A 294 -3.34 2.87 -11.99
C ASN A 294 -3.82 3.90 -10.96
N GLN A 295 -5.14 4.09 -10.89
CA GLN A 295 -5.76 4.98 -9.93
C GLN A 295 -5.57 4.49 -8.48
N ALA A 296 -5.68 3.19 -8.24
CA ALA A 296 -5.47 2.60 -6.92
C ALA A 296 -4.02 2.77 -6.43
N ILE A 297 -3.03 2.57 -7.32
CA ILE A 297 -1.61 2.78 -7.03
C ILE A 297 -1.35 4.26 -6.71
N GLU A 298 -1.86 5.16 -7.54
CA GLU A 298 -1.71 6.60 -7.34
C GLU A 298 -2.35 7.08 -6.04
N ALA A 299 -3.58 6.62 -5.75
CA ALA A 299 -4.26 6.91 -4.50
C ALA A 299 -3.45 6.40 -3.30
N TYR A 300 -2.95 5.16 -3.36
CA TYR A 300 -2.13 4.56 -2.31
C TYR A 300 -0.88 5.40 -2.02
N LEU A 301 -0.13 5.79 -3.04
CA LEU A 301 1.10 6.55 -2.90
C LEU A 301 0.83 7.98 -2.40
N THR A 302 -0.13 8.69 -3.02
CA THR A 302 -0.46 10.08 -2.70
C THR A 302 -0.98 10.22 -1.28
N VAL A 303 -1.86 9.31 -0.86
CA VAL A 303 -2.46 9.33 0.47
C VAL A 303 -1.51 8.81 1.54
N GLY A 304 -0.52 8.00 1.16
CA GLY A 304 0.31 7.26 2.10
C GLY A 304 -0.49 6.22 2.87
N ALA A 305 -1.28 5.45 2.16
CA ALA A 305 -2.16 4.45 2.73
C ALA A 305 -1.40 3.25 3.32
N ARG A 306 -2.08 2.44 4.10
CA ARG A 306 -1.54 1.27 4.79
C ARG A 306 -1.30 0.10 3.85
N THR A 307 -2.29 -0.21 2.99
CA THR A 307 -2.23 -1.36 2.09
C THR A 307 -2.86 -1.06 0.73
N LEU A 308 -2.41 -1.82 -0.28
CA LEU A 308 -2.97 -1.84 -1.62
C LEU A 308 -3.09 -3.29 -2.09
N LEU A 309 -4.25 -3.65 -2.63
CA LEU A 309 -4.54 -4.98 -3.16
C LEU A 309 -4.89 -4.84 -4.65
N ILE A 310 -4.22 -5.59 -5.49
CA ILE A 310 -4.46 -5.58 -6.94
C ILE A 310 -4.66 -7.02 -7.39
N ALA A 311 -5.73 -7.28 -8.14
CA ALA A 311 -5.95 -8.61 -8.73
C ALA A 311 -4.82 -8.98 -9.69
N GLY A 312 -4.55 -10.26 -9.82
CA GLY A 312 -3.44 -10.76 -10.65
C GLY A 312 -3.83 -11.05 -12.10
N THR A 313 -5.12 -11.12 -12.40
CA THR A 313 -5.65 -11.45 -13.72
C THR A 313 -6.91 -10.65 -14.03
N ASP A 314 -7.25 -10.58 -15.31
CA ASP A 314 -8.57 -10.15 -15.77
C ASP A 314 -9.65 -11.08 -15.19
N ARG A 315 -10.81 -10.54 -14.84
CA ARG A 315 -11.92 -11.25 -14.21
C ARG A 315 -12.50 -12.39 -15.04
N ASP A 316 -12.36 -12.35 -16.36
CA ASP A 316 -12.93 -13.30 -17.30
C ASP A 316 -11.91 -14.36 -17.79
N GLN A 317 -10.71 -14.45 -17.17
CA GLN A 317 -9.63 -15.32 -17.61
C GLN A 317 -9.93 -16.83 -17.54
N ASN A 318 -10.74 -17.29 -16.61
CA ASN A 318 -11.08 -18.69 -16.49
C ASN A 318 -12.35 -19.05 -17.25
N VAL A 319 -12.34 -20.22 -17.87
CA VAL A 319 -13.55 -20.82 -18.46
C VAL A 319 -14.52 -21.25 -17.36
N ALA A 320 -14.00 -21.77 -16.24
CA ALA A 320 -14.80 -22.26 -15.13
C ALA A 320 -15.52 -21.12 -14.39
N ASP A 321 -16.76 -21.43 -13.98
CA ASP A 321 -17.56 -20.51 -13.19
C ASP A 321 -17.18 -20.59 -11.72
N ALA A 322 -17.14 -19.43 -11.04
CA ALA A 322 -16.89 -19.36 -9.62
C ALA A 322 -17.91 -20.15 -8.81
N PRO A 323 -17.52 -20.70 -7.64
CA PRO A 323 -18.50 -21.33 -6.74
C PRO A 323 -19.60 -20.37 -6.26
N CYS A 324 -19.31 -19.06 -6.23
CA CYS A 324 -20.24 -18.00 -5.82
C CYS A 324 -21.05 -17.47 -7.00
N GLN A 325 -22.00 -18.25 -7.51
CA GLN A 325 -22.86 -17.79 -8.57
C GLN A 325 -23.99 -16.89 -8.06
N GLN A 326 -24.34 -15.88 -8.85
CA GLN A 326 -25.50 -15.04 -8.66
C GLN A 326 -26.52 -15.32 -9.78
N SER A 327 -27.80 -15.17 -9.48
CA SER A 327 -28.89 -15.53 -10.39
C SER A 327 -28.89 -14.78 -11.73
N GLN A 328 -28.19 -13.68 -11.82
CA GLN A 328 -28.24 -12.79 -13.00
C GLN A 328 -27.01 -12.83 -13.88
N ARG A 329 -25.87 -13.37 -13.41
CA ARG A 329 -24.61 -13.40 -14.15
C ARG A 329 -23.73 -14.55 -13.69
N PRO A 330 -23.20 -15.38 -14.60
CA PRO A 330 -22.14 -16.31 -14.26
C PRO A 330 -20.85 -15.54 -14.02
N TYR A 331 -20.32 -15.58 -12.81
CA TYR A 331 -19.00 -15.05 -12.48
C TYR A 331 -17.95 -16.14 -12.71
N LYS A 332 -16.76 -15.75 -13.20
CA LYS A 332 -15.64 -16.66 -13.40
C LYS A 332 -14.81 -16.80 -12.12
N GLU A 333 -14.05 -17.91 -12.02
CA GLU A 333 -13.17 -18.14 -10.87
C GLU A 333 -12.15 -17.01 -10.66
N ALA A 334 -11.72 -16.34 -11.75
CA ALA A 334 -10.81 -15.21 -11.72
C ALA A 334 -11.46 -13.89 -11.25
N ASP A 335 -12.80 -13.83 -11.17
CA ASP A 335 -13.51 -12.64 -10.66
C ASP A 335 -13.42 -12.55 -9.13
N VAL A 336 -12.33 -11.96 -8.64
CA VAL A 336 -12.01 -11.90 -7.20
C VAL A 336 -12.99 -11.07 -6.37
N SER A 337 -13.82 -10.23 -7.01
CA SER A 337 -14.92 -9.53 -6.33
C SER A 337 -16.10 -10.42 -6.06
N HIS A 338 -16.25 -11.50 -6.82
CA HIS A 338 -17.41 -12.40 -6.78
C HIS A 338 -17.01 -13.85 -6.45
N THR A 339 -15.76 -14.07 -6.00
CA THR A 339 -15.22 -15.36 -5.57
C THR A 339 -14.74 -15.26 -4.14
N ALA A 340 -15.33 -16.05 -3.21
CA ALA A 340 -14.88 -16.10 -1.82
C ALA A 340 -13.58 -16.92 -1.67
N GLU A 341 -13.47 -18.00 -2.44
CA GLU A 341 -12.34 -18.94 -2.38
C GLU A 341 -11.15 -18.46 -3.22
N CYS A 342 -10.67 -17.24 -2.94
CA CYS A 342 -9.54 -16.64 -3.62
C CYS A 342 -8.57 -15.96 -2.64
N VAL A 343 -7.30 -15.83 -3.06
CA VAL A 343 -6.26 -15.21 -2.23
C VAL A 343 -6.58 -13.74 -1.94
N PHE A 344 -7.20 -13.04 -2.90
CA PHE A 344 -7.62 -11.64 -2.74
C PHE A 344 -8.63 -11.46 -1.61
N GLN A 345 -9.63 -12.36 -1.50
CA GLN A 345 -10.60 -12.35 -0.40
C GLN A 345 -9.92 -12.61 0.95
N ILE A 346 -9.02 -13.59 1.02
CA ILE A 346 -8.27 -13.88 2.25
C ILE A 346 -7.41 -12.69 2.68
N ALA A 347 -6.71 -12.05 1.73
CA ALA A 347 -5.94 -10.84 2.00
C ALA A 347 -6.81 -9.73 2.58
N PHE A 348 -7.95 -9.48 1.93
CA PHE A 348 -8.90 -8.46 2.37
C PHE A 348 -9.40 -8.74 3.79
N GLU A 349 -9.80 -9.98 4.09
CA GLU A 349 -10.31 -10.37 5.41
C GLU A 349 -9.29 -10.12 6.53
N GLU A 350 -8.03 -10.54 6.33
CA GLU A 350 -6.97 -10.35 7.32
C GLU A 350 -6.64 -8.86 7.52
N ILE A 351 -6.56 -8.09 6.43
CA ILE A 351 -6.32 -6.64 6.49
C ILE A 351 -7.47 -5.93 7.19
N TYR A 352 -8.72 -6.24 6.83
CA TYR A 352 -9.91 -5.63 7.41
C TYR A 352 -10.06 -5.92 8.91
N ALA A 353 -9.75 -7.15 9.31
CA ALA A 353 -9.82 -7.58 10.71
C ALA A 353 -8.66 -7.03 11.57
N SER A 354 -7.50 -6.76 10.97
CA SER A 354 -6.29 -6.35 11.71
C SER A 354 -6.38 -4.95 12.33
N ASP A 355 -7.25 -4.08 11.80
CA ASP A 355 -7.37 -2.70 12.27
C ASP A 355 -8.78 -2.16 12.06
N THR A 356 -9.45 -1.87 13.16
CA THR A 356 -10.82 -1.35 13.17
C THR A 356 -10.94 0.13 12.82
N SER A 357 -9.85 0.85 12.62
CA SER A 357 -9.82 2.25 12.20
C SER A 357 -9.68 2.43 10.68
N THR A 358 -9.11 1.43 9.99
CA THR A 358 -8.82 1.51 8.55
C THR A 358 -10.10 1.46 7.70
N TRP A 359 -10.24 2.44 6.81
CA TRP A 359 -11.25 2.43 5.74
C TRP A 359 -10.69 1.75 4.49
N HIS A 360 -11.54 0.99 3.81
CA HIS A 360 -11.19 0.31 2.57
C HIS A 360 -11.93 0.92 1.40
N ILE A 361 -11.20 1.34 0.37
CA ILE A 361 -11.73 1.95 -0.85
C ILE A 361 -11.38 1.03 -2.02
N GLN A 362 -12.41 0.53 -2.70
CA GLN A 362 -12.28 -0.35 -3.85
C GLN A 362 -12.72 0.37 -5.11
N PHE A 363 -11.82 0.41 -6.10
CA PHE A 363 -12.05 1.07 -7.38
C PHE A 363 -12.58 0.09 -8.42
N HIS A 364 -13.70 0.49 -9.05
CA HIS A 364 -14.33 -0.22 -10.15
C HIS A 364 -14.60 0.73 -11.32
N GLY A 365 -14.84 0.13 -12.49
CA GLY A 365 -15.24 0.82 -13.69
C GLY A 365 -16.65 0.43 -14.11
N SER A 366 -17.46 1.44 -14.49
CA SER A 366 -18.79 1.20 -15.02
C SER A 366 -19.00 1.88 -16.37
N GLY A 367 -19.50 1.09 -17.33
CA GLY A 367 -20.04 1.61 -18.60
C GLY A 367 -21.54 1.91 -18.56
N THR A 368 -22.23 1.49 -17.51
CA THR A 368 -23.71 1.53 -17.42
C THR A 368 -24.24 2.57 -16.45
N CYS A 369 -23.44 3.01 -15.45
CA CYS A 369 -23.85 4.07 -14.55
C CYS A 369 -24.05 5.40 -15.30
N THR A 370 -25.08 6.15 -14.91
CA THR A 370 -25.34 7.50 -15.46
C THR A 370 -24.48 8.56 -14.78
N GLU A 371 -24.09 8.29 -13.55
CA GLU A 371 -23.17 9.10 -12.76
C GLU A 371 -21.73 8.89 -13.23
N ASP A 372 -20.91 9.95 -13.14
CA ASP A 372 -19.48 9.84 -13.40
C ASP A 372 -18.76 9.05 -12.30
N VAL A 373 -19.21 9.23 -11.04
CA VAL A 373 -18.76 8.50 -9.85
C VAL A 373 -19.97 8.09 -9.01
N PHE A 374 -20.11 6.81 -8.76
CA PHE A 374 -21.14 6.27 -7.87
C PHE A 374 -20.48 5.55 -6.69
N LEU A 375 -20.85 5.96 -5.46
CA LEU A 375 -20.27 5.45 -4.23
C LEU A 375 -21.29 4.63 -3.46
N SER A 376 -20.86 3.50 -2.92
CA SER A 376 -21.71 2.64 -2.10
C SER A 376 -20.91 1.99 -0.96
N ASN A 377 -21.57 1.71 0.15
CA ASN A 377 -21.10 0.78 1.17
C ASN A 377 -22.06 -0.40 1.36
N GLY A 378 -22.83 -0.70 0.32
CA GLY A 378 -23.77 -1.83 0.25
C GLY A 378 -25.14 -1.58 0.87
N VAL A 379 -25.35 -0.46 1.55
CA VAL A 379 -26.63 -0.08 2.15
C VAL A 379 -27.06 1.32 1.75
N PRO A 380 -28.40 1.58 1.60
CA PRO A 380 -28.88 2.88 1.09
C PRO A 380 -28.67 4.06 2.05
N ASN A 381 -28.30 3.83 3.30
CA ASN A 381 -27.99 4.87 4.28
C ASN A 381 -26.48 4.86 4.58
N ALA A 382 -25.68 5.21 3.59
CA ALA A 382 -24.24 5.22 3.72
C ALA A 382 -23.76 6.16 4.86
N PRO A 383 -22.73 5.77 5.63
CA PRO A 383 -22.18 6.58 6.71
C PRO A 383 -21.56 7.87 6.19
N THR A 384 -21.42 8.86 7.09
CA THR A 384 -20.92 10.20 6.77
C THR A 384 -19.65 10.23 5.92
N PRO A 385 -18.59 9.42 6.15
CA PRO A 385 -17.39 9.46 5.31
C PRO A 385 -17.66 9.18 3.83
N VAL A 386 -18.63 8.32 3.48
CA VAL A 386 -18.98 8.06 2.07
C VAL A 386 -19.65 9.28 1.44
N GLN A 387 -20.55 9.94 2.18
CA GLN A 387 -21.23 11.17 1.73
C GLN A 387 -20.24 12.33 1.60
N THR A 388 -19.33 12.47 2.57
CA THR A 388 -18.26 13.48 2.54
C THR A 388 -17.33 13.27 1.35
N LEU A 389 -16.98 12.03 1.05
CA LEU A 389 -16.14 11.70 -0.11
C LEU A 389 -16.80 12.13 -1.42
N ALA A 390 -18.07 11.82 -1.62
CA ALA A 390 -18.81 12.27 -2.81
C ALA A 390 -18.81 13.80 -2.93
N ALA A 391 -19.09 14.50 -1.83
CA ALA A 391 -19.09 15.96 -1.79
C ALA A 391 -17.71 16.57 -2.09
N ASN A 392 -16.64 15.99 -1.53
CA ASN A 392 -15.27 16.45 -1.77
C ASN A 392 -14.82 16.20 -3.21
N ILE A 393 -15.20 15.06 -3.83
CA ILE A 393 -14.94 14.81 -5.26
C ILE A 393 -15.59 15.90 -6.12
N VAL A 394 -16.86 16.24 -5.87
CA VAL A 394 -17.55 17.32 -6.60
C VAL A 394 -16.91 18.68 -6.35
N ALA A 395 -16.52 18.96 -5.13
CA ALA A 395 -15.86 20.23 -4.77
C ALA A 395 -14.51 20.38 -5.49
N GLU A 396 -13.67 19.35 -5.47
CA GLU A 396 -12.39 19.31 -6.19
C GLU A 396 -12.59 19.49 -7.70
N SER A 397 -13.55 18.75 -8.26
CA SER A 397 -13.90 18.86 -9.68
C SER A 397 -14.32 20.28 -10.04
N THR A 398 -15.20 20.89 -9.25
CA THR A 398 -15.67 22.27 -9.45
C THR A 398 -14.53 23.28 -9.37
N ALA A 399 -13.64 23.12 -8.41
CA ALA A 399 -12.50 24.01 -8.23
C ALA A 399 -11.51 23.98 -9.41
N LYS A 400 -11.39 22.82 -10.08
CA LYS A 400 -10.45 22.62 -11.20
C LYS A 400 -11.09 22.84 -12.59
N ALA A 401 -12.40 22.67 -12.72
CA ALA A 401 -13.08 22.66 -14.02
C ALA A 401 -13.04 24.01 -14.77
N GLY A 402 -12.95 25.14 -14.07
CA GLY A 402 -13.15 26.45 -14.70
C GLY A 402 -14.52 26.54 -15.35
N SER A 403 -14.58 26.61 -16.69
CA SER A 403 -15.81 26.52 -17.49
C SER A 403 -16.07 25.12 -18.07
N GLY A 404 -15.22 24.15 -17.75
CA GLY A 404 -15.30 22.77 -18.24
C GLY A 404 -16.30 21.90 -17.46
N PRO A 405 -16.39 20.62 -17.84
CA PRO A 405 -17.28 19.67 -17.16
C PRO A 405 -16.87 19.42 -15.74
N VAL A 406 -17.87 19.16 -14.88
CA VAL A 406 -17.73 18.82 -13.46
C VAL A 406 -18.23 17.38 -13.25
N ILE A 407 -17.55 16.61 -12.38
CA ILE A 407 -17.94 15.25 -12.02
C ILE A 407 -19.32 15.25 -11.35
N ASN A 408 -20.23 14.42 -11.88
CA ASN A 408 -21.48 14.06 -11.21
C ASN A 408 -21.21 12.86 -10.30
N ALA A 409 -21.08 13.10 -8.97
CA ALA A 409 -20.91 12.05 -7.97
C ALA A 409 -22.19 11.83 -7.16
N ARG A 410 -22.57 10.56 -6.95
CA ARG A 410 -23.75 10.18 -6.18
C ARG A 410 -23.42 9.04 -5.21
N VAL A 411 -24.05 9.07 -4.05
CA VAL A 411 -24.01 7.98 -3.06
C VAL A 411 -25.26 7.11 -3.21
N PHE A 412 -25.11 5.80 -3.04
CA PHE A 412 -26.21 4.86 -3.04
C PHE A 412 -27.27 5.24 -1.99
N ASP A 413 -28.49 5.39 -2.44
CA ASP A 413 -29.67 5.67 -1.61
C ASP A 413 -30.86 4.80 -2.05
N SER A 414 -32.00 4.95 -1.38
CA SER A 414 -33.23 4.19 -1.69
C SER A 414 -33.96 4.68 -2.96
N THR A 415 -33.51 5.79 -3.56
CA THR A 415 -34.24 6.43 -4.69
C THR A 415 -33.77 5.96 -6.07
N GLY A 416 -32.78 5.07 -6.14
CA GLY A 416 -32.23 4.53 -7.39
C GLY A 416 -30.76 4.90 -7.58
N GLY A 417 -30.32 5.05 -8.83
CA GLY A 417 -28.93 5.27 -9.23
C GLY A 417 -28.38 4.06 -9.98
N CYS A 418 -27.06 3.96 -10.02
CA CYS A 418 -26.39 2.84 -10.67
C CYS A 418 -26.77 1.48 -10.06
N GLU A 419 -26.95 0.45 -10.90
CA GLU A 419 -27.26 -0.92 -10.43
C GLU A 419 -26.04 -1.60 -9.79
N ALA A 420 -24.82 -1.19 -10.15
CA ALA A 420 -23.56 -1.69 -9.57
C ALA A 420 -23.33 -1.11 -8.15
N ARG A 421 -24.10 -1.61 -7.19
CA ARG A 421 -24.13 -1.13 -5.79
C ARG A 421 -23.12 -1.84 -4.89
N GLY A 422 -22.36 -2.80 -5.43
CA GLY A 422 -21.45 -3.65 -4.68
C GLY A 422 -22.13 -4.66 -3.75
N THR A 423 -23.48 -4.84 -3.87
CA THR A 423 -24.23 -5.76 -2.99
C THR A 423 -23.86 -7.22 -3.19
N ASP A 424 -23.29 -7.55 -4.34
CA ASP A 424 -22.80 -8.89 -4.69
C ASP A 424 -21.28 -9.05 -4.52
N ASN A 425 -20.62 -7.99 -4.10
CA ASN A 425 -19.18 -7.97 -3.85
C ASN A 425 -18.85 -8.69 -2.53
N MET A 426 -17.96 -9.70 -2.58
CA MET A 426 -17.64 -10.56 -1.43
C MET A 426 -16.93 -9.77 -0.33
N GLN A 427 -16.02 -8.84 -0.69
CA GLN A 427 -15.32 -7.99 0.26
C GLN A 427 -16.28 -7.07 1.01
N MET A 428 -17.24 -6.47 0.30
CA MET A 428 -18.27 -5.63 0.93
C MET A 428 -19.18 -6.43 1.85
N ARG A 429 -19.62 -7.61 1.44
CA ARG A 429 -20.42 -8.49 2.28
C ARG A 429 -19.68 -8.86 3.56
N PHE A 430 -18.40 -9.23 3.47
CA PHE A 430 -17.57 -9.52 4.64
C PHE A 430 -17.41 -8.29 5.53
N ALA A 431 -17.07 -7.14 4.95
CA ALA A 431 -16.92 -5.88 5.68
C ALA A 431 -18.20 -5.47 6.43
N SER A 432 -19.38 -5.82 5.91
CA SER A 432 -20.66 -5.57 6.56
C SER A 432 -20.96 -6.50 7.74
N GLY A 433 -20.09 -7.46 8.04
CA GLY A 433 -20.20 -8.40 9.15
C GLY A 433 -20.62 -9.81 8.76
N ARG A 434 -20.71 -10.16 7.48
CA ARG A 434 -20.96 -11.55 7.07
C ARG A 434 -19.69 -12.38 7.26
N PRO A 435 -19.77 -13.55 7.93
CA PRO A 435 -18.66 -14.47 8.00
C PRO A 435 -18.27 -15.00 6.61
N HIS A 436 -17.00 -15.33 6.39
CA HIS A 436 -16.48 -15.92 5.15
C HIS A 436 -17.37 -17.03 4.57
N ALA A 437 -17.82 -17.96 5.40
CA ALA A 437 -18.66 -19.09 4.99
C ALA A 437 -20.04 -18.68 4.41
N THR A 438 -20.46 -17.42 4.58
CA THR A 438 -21.79 -16.94 4.17
C THR A 438 -21.75 -15.72 3.26
N VAL A 439 -20.57 -15.29 2.81
CA VAL A 439 -20.46 -14.17 1.84
C VAL A 439 -20.94 -14.57 0.44
N CYS A 440 -20.74 -15.85 0.09
CA CYS A 440 -20.97 -16.39 -1.24
C CYS A 440 -22.46 -16.62 -1.60
N PRO A 441 -23.33 -17.20 -0.76
CA PRO A 441 -24.68 -17.59 -1.16
C PRO A 441 -25.50 -16.45 -1.77
N ASP A 442 -26.23 -16.76 -2.83
CA ASP A 442 -27.17 -15.84 -3.48
C ASP A 442 -28.21 -15.29 -2.47
N GLY A 443 -28.59 -14.03 -2.62
CA GLY A 443 -29.48 -13.35 -1.69
C GLY A 443 -28.82 -12.85 -0.39
N ASN A 444 -27.57 -13.16 -0.13
CA ASN A 444 -26.83 -12.73 1.05
C ASN A 444 -26.16 -11.35 0.87
N GLY A 445 -26.92 -10.30 0.58
CA GLY A 445 -26.38 -8.93 0.49
C GLY A 445 -25.71 -8.44 1.80
N PRO A 446 -25.12 -7.24 1.81
CA PRO A 446 -24.59 -6.60 3.03
C PRO A 446 -25.62 -6.53 4.14
N ILE A 447 -25.21 -6.72 5.40
CA ILE A 447 -26.10 -6.74 6.56
C ILE A 447 -26.08 -5.45 7.39
N GLY A 448 -25.20 -4.51 7.05
CA GLY A 448 -25.09 -3.22 7.73
C GLY A 448 -24.03 -2.31 7.11
N PRO A 449 -23.94 -1.08 7.59
CA PRO A 449 -22.92 -0.16 7.16
C PRO A 449 -21.52 -0.66 7.58
N SER A 450 -20.53 -0.40 6.76
CA SER A 450 -19.15 -0.87 6.97
C SER A 450 -18.14 0.26 6.71
N ARG A 451 -16.87 0.00 7.00
CA ARG A 451 -15.74 0.85 6.61
C ARG A 451 -15.22 0.49 5.21
N PHE A 452 -16.10 0.04 4.34
CA PHE A 452 -15.81 -0.29 2.96
C PHE A 452 -16.53 0.69 2.03
N ILE A 453 -15.84 1.23 1.05
CA ILE A 453 -16.39 2.11 0.02
C ILE A 453 -16.13 1.46 -1.34
N HIS A 454 -17.20 1.14 -2.02
CA HIS A 454 -17.20 0.69 -3.40
C HIS A 454 -17.41 1.90 -4.31
N ILE A 455 -16.50 2.13 -5.24
CA ILE A 455 -16.56 3.27 -6.17
C ILE A 455 -16.65 2.75 -7.59
N GLU A 456 -17.79 3.00 -8.23
CA GLU A 456 -18.00 2.79 -9.66
C GLU A 456 -17.72 4.07 -10.42
N GLN A 457 -16.96 4.00 -11.50
CA GLN A 457 -16.50 5.18 -12.20
C GLN A 457 -16.58 5.03 -13.72
N ARG A 458 -16.99 6.08 -14.40
CA ARG A 458 -16.83 6.16 -15.84
C ARG A 458 -15.35 6.21 -16.21
N ARG A 459 -15.01 5.71 -17.40
CA ARG A 459 -13.63 5.70 -17.88
C ARG A 459 -12.98 7.09 -17.89
N THR A 460 -13.73 8.14 -18.21
CA THR A 460 -13.26 9.52 -18.24
C THR A 460 -12.69 9.99 -16.90
N VAL A 461 -13.28 9.54 -15.80
CA VAL A 461 -12.84 9.88 -14.43
C VAL A 461 -11.56 9.13 -14.04
N ARG A 462 -11.30 7.97 -14.63
CA ARG A 462 -10.14 7.11 -14.32
C ARG A 462 -8.88 7.46 -15.12
N ARG A 463 -9.01 8.33 -16.15
CA ARG A 463 -7.90 8.75 -17.00
C ARG A 463 -6.88 9.60 -16.26
N ALA A 464 -5.60 9.44 -16.61
CA ALA A 464 -4.56 10.34 -16.15
C ALA A 464 -4.83 11.78 -16.58
N PRO A 465 -4.45 12.81 -15.80
CA PRO A 465 -4.59 14.21 -16.22
C PRO A 465 -3.86 14.54 -17.55
N THR A 466 -2.84 13.76 -17.90
CA THR A 466 -2.06 13.88 -19.13
C THR A 466 -2.71 13.20 -20.34
N ASP A 467 -3.78 12.43 -20.13
CA ASP A 467 -4.54 11.81 -21.23
C ASP A 467 -5.23 12.91 -22.06
N PRO A 468 -5.13 12.90 -23.41
CA PRO A 468 -5.71 13.93 -24.27
C PRO A 468 -7.24 14.06 -24.16
N ASP A 469 -7.92 12.99 -23.71
CA ASP A 469 -9.37 13.00 -23.51
C ASP A 469 -9.77 13.35 -22.05
N ALA A 470 -8.80 13.57 -21.15
CA ALA A 470 -9.06 14.05 -19.79
C ALA A 470 -9.30 15.57 -19.79
N THR A 471 -10.08 16.04 -18.82
CA THR A 471 -10.25 17.47 -18.57
C THR A 471 -9.74 17.82 -17.18
N GLN A 472 -9.49 19.12 -16.93
CA GLN A 472 -9.01 19.56 -15.62
C GLN A 472 -9.98 19.23 -14.50
N GLY A 473 -11.29 19.23 -14.75
CA GLY A 473 -12.34 18.93 -13.78
C GLY A 473 -12.73 17.44 -13.76
N VAL A 474 -12.33 16.64 -14.75
CA VAL A 474 -12.73 15.23 -14.88
C VAL A 474 -11.52 14.37 -15.23
N ASN A 475 -10.85 13.86 -14.23
CA ASN A 475 -9.71 12.94 -14.32
C ASN A 475 -9.51 12.24 -12.96
N ARG A 476 -8.58 11.28 -12.87
CA ARG A 476 -8.41 10.47 -11.66
C ARG A 476 -7.84 11.24 -10.46
N ASP A 477 -7.05 12.31 -10.67
CA ASP A 477 -6.51 13.13 -9.59
C ASP A 477 -7.64 13.80 -8.78
N ILE A 478 -8.75 14.12 -9.42
CA ILE A 478 -9.92 14.70 -8.75
C ILE A 478 -10.47 13.74 -7.69
N VAL A 479 -10.57 12.46 -8.01
CA VAL A 479 -11.05 11.44 -7.05
C VAL A 479 -10.02 11.22 -5.95
N VAL A 480 -8.73 11.16 -6.30
CA VAL A 480 -7.63 10.99 -5.32
C VAL A 480 -7.60 12.18 -4.36
N ASN A 481 -7.71 13.42 -4.84
CA ASN A 481 -7.77 14.62 -4.01
C ASN A 481 -9.01 14.65 -3.11
N GLY A 482 -10.16 14.21 -3.64
CA GLY A 482 -11.38 14.04 -2.83
C GLY A 482 -11.18 13.06 -1.66
N ILE A 483 -10.42 11.96 -1.88
CA ILE A 483 -10.04 11.02 -0.82
C ILE A 483 -9.11 11.70 0.19
N VAL A 484 -8.09 12.43 -0.27
CA VAL A 484 -7.18 13.19 0.61
C VAL A 484 -7.94 14.17 1.50
N ALA A 485 -8.92 14.89 0.94
CA ALA A 485 -9.74 15.84 1.68
C ALA A 485 -10.72 15.18 2.68
N THR A 486 -11.11 13.93 2.42
CA THR A 486 -12.07 13.20 3.25
C THR A 486 -11.41 12.51 4.45
N PHE A 487 -10.21 12.01 4.25
CA PHE A 487 -9.46 11.23 5.23
C PHE A 487 -8.12 11.94 5.52
N PRO A 488 -8.13 12.99 6.35
CA PRO A 488 -6.96 13.83 6.65
C PRO A 488 -5.85 13.11 7.44
#